data_4f329737cb6237c7c68b53b3ca2d4f2b
#
_entry.id   4f329737cb6237c7c68b53b3ca2d4f2b
#
_cell.length_a   1.000
_cell.length_b   1.000
_cell.length_c   1.000
_cell.angle_alpha   90.00
_cell.angle_beta   90.00
_cell.angle_gamma   90.00
#
_symmetry.space_group_name_H-M   'P 1'
#
loop_
_entity.id
_entity.type
_entity.pdbx_description
1 polymer ?
#
loop_
_entity_poly.entity_id
_entity_poly.type
_entity_poly.pdbx_seq_one_letter_code
_entity_poly.pdbx_strand_id
1 'polypeptide(L)'
;MIKLSGILEYSMGGFLCLRGFASYKMLSAISKPNTEVQRGLIDEHKGDMARFLNAGEYKFFPEVILATNLTDGTKDFDEVGLFHESLQSGQTWNKSIGNFQFNISRHASKNILNQYDSLPRIERIYLAHIKFDETVCELTRIDGNHRLSAADEVTTDFTLPFCLLLFRNPSENDQFTRAIFHNINAKQIPLKLEENLKVILESPKVFSDDTLVRDPSFGWKYYLARKTLQDIDFTYFPAINSYIRQAKYSFFVDLFGFLLKNQSVEENDSAITKVKAQLVEVEKALVESEITATTTNIAVIGALAYYKLTN
;
A
#
# COMPACT_ATOMS: atom_id res chain seq x y z
N MET A 1 -12.32 -20.33 18.42
CA MET A 1 -10.93 -20.86 18.31
C MET A 1 -10.40 -20.58 16.93
N ILE A 2 -9.43 -19.70 16.82
CA ILE A 2 -8.78 -19.28 15.56
C ILE A 2 -7.53 -20.13 15.33
N LYS A 3 -7.20 -20.39 14.06
CA LYS A 3 -5.97 -21.05 13.63
C LYS A 3 -5.25 -20.20 12.59
N LEU A 4 -4.03 -19.81 12.89
CA LEU A 4 -3.10 -19.21 11.94
C LEU A 4 -1.97 -20.18 11.62
N SER A 5 -1.52 -20.19 10.37
CA SER A 5 -0.48 -21.09 9.89
C SER A 5 0.56 -20.35 9.06
N GLY A 6 1.81 -20.72 9.20
CA GLY A 6 2.88 -20.08 8.46
C GLY A 6 4.26 -20.58 8.84
N ILE A 7 5.27 -19.82 8.44
CA ILE A 7 6.67 -20.02 8.80
C ILE A 7 6.92 -19.28 10.11
N LEU A 8 7.45 -19.98 11.10
CA LEU A 8 7.88 -19.39 12.36
C LEU A 8 9.38 -19.11 12.28
N GLU A 9 9.76 -17.85 12.44
CA GLU A 9 11.14 -17.41 12.25
C GLU A 9 11.46 -16.17 13.08
N TYR A 10 12.74 -15.82 13.17
CA TYR A 10 13.21 -14.55 13.72
C TYR A 10 13.51 -13.58 12.56
N SER A 11 12.55 -12.77 12.22
CA SER A 11 12.67 -11.70 11.22
C SER A 11 12.31 -10.34 11.85
N MET A 12 12.13 -9.30 11.07
CA MET A 12 11.75 -7.98 11.58
C MET A 12 12.68 -7.45 12.69
N GLY A 13 14.00 -7.62 12.52
CA GLY A 13 14.97 -7.11 13.49
C GLY A 13 15.25 -8.08 14.65
N GLY A 14 14.95 -9.36 14.49
CA GLY A 14 15.23 -10.41 15.46
C GLY A 14 14.04 -10.78 16.35
N PHE A 15 12.84 -10.27 16.05
CA PHE A 15 11.62 -10.68 16.75
C PHE A 15 11.09 -12.01 16.23
N LEU A 16 10.58 -12.83 17.16
CA LEU A 16 9.86 -14.04 16.80
C LEU A 16 8.57 -13.66 16.08
N CYS A 17 8.36 -14.22 14.89
CA CYS A 17 7.15 -13.98 14.13
C CYS A 17 6.66 -15.20 13.39
N LEU A 18 5.33 -15.26 13.18
CA LEU A 18 4.67 -16.18 12.27
C LEU A 18 4.30 -15.43 11.00
N ARG A 19 4.87 -15.83 9.85
CA ARG A 19 4.53 -15.28 8.54
C ARG A 19 3.76 -16.28 7.72
N GLY A 20 2.62 -15.86 7.20
CA GLY A 20 1.74 -16.75 6.45
C GLY A 20 0.69 -16.02 5.64
N PHE A 21 -0.33 -16.77 5.26
CA PHE A 21 -1.47 -16.29 4.51
C PHE A 21 -2.76 -16.62 5.24
N ALA A 22 -3.70 -15.69 5.28
CA ALA A 22 -4.98 -15.87 5.94
C ALA A 22 -6.09 -15.07 5.27
N SER A 23 -7.35 -15.39 5.56
CA SER A 23 -8.51 -14.65 5.07
C SER A 23 -8.46 -13.19 5.52
N TYR A 24 -8.71 -12.29 4.61
CA TYR A 24 -8.76 -10.84 4.84
C TYR A 24 -9.80 -10.48 5.90
N LYS A 25 -11.03 -11.01 5.74
CA LYS A 25 -12.12 -10.75 6.70
C LYS A 25 -11.84 -11.34 8.07
N MET A 26 -11.24 -12.54 8.11
CA MET A 26 -10.83 -13.15 9.37
C MET A 26 -9.79 -12.29 10.09
N LEU A 27 -8.70 -11.87 9.41
CA LEU A 27 -7.67 -11.03 10.03
C LEU A 27 -8.22 -9.69 10.52
N SER A 28 -9.15 -9.10 9.75
CA SER A 28 -9.84 -7.88 10.19
C SER A 28 -10.65 -8.11 11.47
N ALA A 29 -11.41 -9.20 11.54
CA ALA A 29 -12.27 -9.50 12.67
C ALA A 29 -11.50 -9.77 13.98
N ILE A 30 -10.35 -10.47 13.88
CA ILE A 30 -9.55 -10.88 15.06
C ILE A 30 -8.50 -9.85 15.49
N SER A 31 -8.37 -8.72 14.80
CA SER A 31 -7.34 -7.72 15.10
C SER A 31 -7.93 -6.33 15.33
N LYS A 32 -7.32 -5.56 16.21
CA LYS A 32 -7.74 -4.20 16.55
C LYS A 32 -6.68 -3.17 16.20
N PRO A 33 -7.09 -1.93 15.85
CA PRO A 33 -6.16 -0.82 15.68
C PRO A 33 -5.39 -0.55 16.99
N ASN A 34 -4.13 -0.19 16.88
CA ASN A 34 -3.39 0.36 18.00
C ASN A 34 -3.66 1.86 18.09
N THR A 35 -4.62 2.26 18.93
CA THR A 35 -5.07 3.65 19.07
C THR A 35 -4.02 4.57 19.70
N GLU A 36 -3.01 4.02 20.40
CA GLU A 36 -1.96 4.82 21.01
C GLU A 36 -0.88 5.28 20.02
N VAL A 37 -0.68 4.53 18.94
CA VAL A 37 0.39 4.75 17.98
C VAL A 37 -0.12 5.23 16.63
N GLN A 38 -1.29 4.77 16.23
CA GLN A 38 -1.85 5.05 14.91
C GLN A 38 -2.74 6.29 14.93
N ARG A 39 -2.66 7.10 13.88
CA ARG A 39 -3.63 8.18 13.63
C ARG A 39 -5.03 7.59 13.49
N GLY A 40 -6.05 8.37 13.88
CA GLY A 40 -7.45 7.99 13.66
C GLY A 40 -7.71 7.61 12.20
N LEU A 41 -8.65 6.69 12.00
CA LEU A 41 -9.10 6.31 10.66
C LEU A 41 -9.64 7.56 9.95
N ILE A 42 -9.22 7.75 8.71
CA ILE A 42 -9.80 8.74 7.80
C ILE A 42 -10.82 7.98 6.96
N ASP A 43 -12.11 8.29 7.13
CA ASP A 43 -13.20 7.57 6.46
C ASP A 43 -13.10 7.60 4.94
N GLU A 44 -12.62 8.70 4.38
CA GLU A 44 -12.36 8.82 2.93
C GLU A 44 -11.36 7.77 2.43
N HIS A 45 -10.26 7.55 3.15
CA HIS A 45 -9.26 6.53 2.80
C HIS A 45 -9.80 5.10 2.93
N LYS A 46 -10.72 4.87 3.87
CA LYS A 46 -11.39 3.58 4.03
C LYS A 46 -12.26 3.27 2.82
N GLY A 47 -13.09 4.23 2.39
CA GLY A 47 -13.95 4.10 1.22
C GLY A 47 -13.16 3.93 -0.09
N ASP A 48 -12.05 4.65 -0.26
CA ASP A 48 -11.14 4.51 -1.41
C ASP A 48 -10.52 3.11 -1.46
N MET A 49 -10.08 2.61 -0.32
CA MET A 49 -9.53 1.26 -0.21
C MET A 49 -10.57 0.19 -0.53
N ALA A 50 -11.80 0.33 -0.03
CA ALA A 50 -12.87 -0.61 -0.31
C ALA A 50 -13.24 -0.62 -1.81
N ARG A 51 -13.30 0.55 -2.46
CA ARG A 51 -13.53 0.66 -3.91
C ARG A 51 -12.42 -0.03 -4.71
N PHE A 52 -11.17 0.22 -4.36
CA PHE A 52 -10.02 -0.45 -4.99
C PHE A 52 -10.10 -1.97 -4.84
N LEU A 53 -10.39 -2.47 -3.64
CA LEU A 53 -10.47 -3.91 -3.37
C LEU A 53 -11.67 -4.59 -4.03
N ASN A 54 -12.77 -3.89 -4.24
CA ASN A 54 -13.95 -4.43 -4.90
C ASN A 54 -13.82 -4.48 -6.43
N ALA A 55 -13.17 -3.49 -7.04
CA ALA A 55 -13.20 -3.29 -8.49
C ALA A 55 -11.82 -3.18 -9.16
N GLY A 56 -10.73 -3.00 -8.43
CA GLY A 56 -9.39 -2.84 -9.00
C GLY A 56 -8.90 -4.10 -9.73
N GLU A 57 -8.24 -3.92 -10.89
CA GLU A 57 -7.71 -5.02 -11.70
C GLU A 57 -6.37 -5.56 -11.15
N TYR A 58 -5.47 -4.67 -10.73
CA TYR A 58 -4.12 -5.03 -10.26
C TYR A 58 -4.05 -4.96 -8.74
N LYS A 59 -4.74 -5.91 -8.08
CA LYS A 59 -4.81 -5.95 -6.62
C LYS A 59 -3.50 -6.48 -6.05
N PHE A 60 -2.68 -5.58 -5.53
CA PHE A 60 -1.55 -5.94 -4.70
C PHE A 60 -1.85 -5.56 -3.25
N PHE A 61 -1.81 -6.55 -2.36
CA PHE A 61 -2.03 -6.34 -0.93
C PHE A 61 -0.72 -6.63 -0.20
N PRO A 62 -0.01 -5.61 0.29
CA PRO A 62 1.21 -5.80 1.08
C PRO A 62 0.92 -6.57 2.36
N GLU A 63 1.94 -7.24 2.89
CA GLU A 63 1.87 -7.93 4.17
C GLU A 63 1.33 -7.01 5.27
N VAL A 64 0.36 -7.48 6.05
CA VAL A 64 -0.10 -6.78 7.24
C VAL A 64 0.71 -7.24 8.45
N ILE A 65 1.03 -6.29 9.34
CA ILE A 65 1.85 -6.58 10.51
C ILE A 65 0.99 -6.48 11.75
N LEU A 66 0.89 -7.59 12.44
CA LEU A 66 0.12 -7.76 13.68
C LEU A 66 1.07 -8.07 14.84
N ALA A 67 0.62 -7.83 16.03
CA ALA A 67 1.33 -8.17 17.26
C ALA A 67 0.40 -8.82 18.29
N THR A 68 0.97 -9.65 19.13
CA THR A 68 0.30 -10.18 20.32
C THR A 68 1.32 -10.50 21.42
N ASN A 69 0.83 -10.66 22.64
CA ASN A 69 1.62 -11.07 23.81
C ASN A 69 1.42 -12.58 24.05
N LEU A 70 2.52 -13.31 24.19
CA LEU A 70 2.46 -14.75 24.52
C LEU A 70 2.09 -14.98 25.98
N THR A 71 2.51 -14.08 26.86
CA THR A 71 2.18 -14.13 28.31
C THR A 71 1.68 -12.78 28.80
N ASP A 72 1.07 -12.77 29.96
CA ASP A 72 0.63 -11.56 30.67
C ASP A 72 1.76 -10.84 31.44
N GLY A 73 2.98 -11.32 31.34
CA GLY A 73 4.14 -10.79 32.07
C GLY A 73 4.34 -11.39 33.46
N THR A 74 3.45 -12.28 33.91
CA THR A 74 3.57 -12.91 35.24
C THR A 74 4.47 -14.15 35.23
N LYS A 75 4.80 -14.69 34.05
CA LYS A 75 5.65 -15.86 33.86
C LYS A 75 6.78 -15.56 32.90
N ASP A 76 7.97 -16.01 33.24
CA ASP A 76 9.10 -16.00 32.33
C ASP A 76 8.82 -16.92 31.14
N PHE A 77 8.99 -16.37 29.95
CA PHE A 77 8.87 -17.09 28.71
C PHE A 77 10.27 -17.42 28.18
N ASP A 78 10.58 -18.70 28.13
CA ASP A 78 11.80 -19.21 27.51
C ASP A 78 11.61 -19.45 26.00
N GLU A 79 12.09 -18.54 25.19
CA GLU A 79 12.03 -18.66 23.71
C GLU A 79 12.81 -19.87 23.20
N VAL A 80 13.90 -20.24 23.89
CA VAL A 80 14.72 -21.39 23.51
C VAL A 80 13.86 -22.67 23.54
N GLY A 81 12.89 -22.72 24.43
CA GLY A 81 11.92 -23.79 24.47
C GLY A 81 10.99 -23.90 23.25
N LEU A 82 10.85 -22.86 22.41
CA LEU A 82 10.08 -22.95 21.14
C LEU A 82 10.87 -23.60 20.02
N PHE A 83 12.17 -23.35 19.97
CA PHE A 83 13.08 -23.87 18.95
C PHE A 83 13.97 -24.93 19.58
N HIS A 84 13.45 -26.11 19.78
CA HIS A 84 14.25 -27.22 20.30
C HIS A 84 15.30 -27.61 19.26
N GLU A 85 16.59 -27.43 19.57
CA GLU A 85 17.69 -27.83 18.70
C GLU A 85 17.64 -29.31 18.32
N SER A 86 17.00 -30.13 19.13
CA SER A 86 16.79 -31.56 18.91
C SER A 86 15.66 -31.92 17.93
N LEU A 87 14.86 -30.94 17.45
CA LEU A 87 13.82 -31.23 16.46
C LEU A 87 14.47 -31.66 15.14
N GLN A 88 14.36 -32.93 14.80
CA GLN A 88 14.85 -33.47 13.53
C GLN A 88 13.87 -33.18 12.40
N SER A 89 14.34 -33.22 11.17
CA SER A 89 13.48 -33.05 9.99
C SER A 89 12.32 -34.06 10.01
N GLY A 90 11.10 -33.54 9.85
CA GLY A 90 9.86 -34.35 9.88
C GLY A 90 9.27 -34.55 11.26
N GLN A 91 9.91 -34.11 12.34
CA GLN A 91 9.33 -34.15 13.67
C GLN A 91 8.38 -32.97 13.91
N THR A 92 7.33 -33.27 14.69
CA THR A 92 6.34 -32.28 15.12
C THR A 92 6.39 -32.10 16.62
N TRP A 93 6.26 -30.89 17.08
CA TRP A 93 6.29 -30.53 18.48
C TRP A 93 5.04 -29.73 18.84
N ASN A 94 4.44 -30.04 19.98
CA ASN A 94 3.27 -29.35 20.48
C ASN A 94 3.56 -28.74 21.84
N LYS A 95 3.23 -27.44 21.99
CA LYS A 95 3.39 -26.71 23.25
C LYS A 95 2.27 -25.68 23.43
N SER A 96 1.88 -25.49 24.68
CA SER A 96 1.01 -24.38 25.08
C SER A 96 1.81 -23.31 25.78
N ILE A 97 1.63 -22.05 25.39
CA ILE A 97 2.26 -20.87 25.97
C ILE A 97 1.17 -19.84 26.18
N GLY A 98 0.89 -19.51 27.45
CA GLY A 98 -0.26 -18.68 27.78
C GLY A 98 -1.54 -19.25 27.15
N ASN A 99 -2.21 -18.44 26.37
CA ASN A 99 -3.45 -18.81 25.68
C ASN A 99 -3.24 -19.36 24.26
N PHE A 100 -1.98 -19.60 23.87
CA PHE A 100 -1.62 -20.09 22.55
C PHE A 100 -1.21 -21.54 22.56
N GLN A 101 -1.72 -22.30 21.59
CA GLN A 101 -1.31 -23.68 21.32
C GLN A 101 -0.49 -23.69 20.03
N PHE A 102 0.77 -24.09 20.13
CA PHE A 102 1.70 -24.22 19.03
C PHE A 102 1.80 -25.68 18.59
N ASN A 103 1.69 -25.90 17.30
CA ASN A 103 2.08 -27.15 16.65
C ASN A 103 3.17 -26.77 15.63
N ILE A 104 4.41 -27.17 15.88
CA ILE A 104 5.59 -26.77 15.11
C ILE A 104 6.22 -28.01 14.51
N SER A 105 6.48 -27.98 13.20
CA SER A 105 7.21 -29.02 12.48
C SER A 105 8.46 -28.43 11.81
N ARG A 106 9.56 -29.14 11.90
CA ARG A 106 10.80 -28.77 11.22
C ARG A 106 10.89 -29.44 9.86
N HIS A 107 11.08 -28.63 8.84
CA HIS A 107 11.35 -29.10 7.49
C HIS A 107 12.78 -28.71 7.09
N ALA A 108 13.62 -29.72 6.76
CA ALA A 108 14.92 -29.49 6.15
C ALA A 108 14.76 -29.70 4.65
N SER A 109 14.84 -28.65 3.88
CA SER A 109 14.83 -28.76 2.42
C SER A 109 16.26 -28.92 1.89
N LYS A 110 16.81 -30.14 1.97
CA LYS A 110 18.10 -30.45 1.31
C LYS A 110 18.04 -30.29 -0.22
N ASN A 111 16.87 -30.56 -0.81
CA ASN A 111 16.75 -30.67 -2.27
C ASN A 111 16.56 -29.32 -2.99
N ILE A 112 16.01 -28.32 -2.34
CA ILE A 112 15.82 -26.99 -2.97
C ILE A 112 17.13 -26.20 -2.92
N LEU A 113 17.94 -26.37 -1.89
CA LEU A 113 19.16 -25.59 -1.66
C LEU A 113 20.36 -26.07 -2.51
N ASN A 114 20.39 -27.31 -2.96
CA ASN A 114 21.47 -27.81 -3.82
C ASN A 114 21.42 -27.27 -5.25
N GLN A 115 20.34 -26.62 -5.65
CA GLN A 115 20.20 -26.01 -6.98
C GLN A 115 20.66 -24.53 -7.03
N TYR A 116 20.89 -23.90 -5.89
CA TYR A 116 21.18 -22.46 -5.81
C TYR A 116 22.32 -22.19 -4.81
N ASP A 117 23.54 -22.52 -5.19
CA ASP A 117 24.74 -22.32 -4.36
C ASP A 117 25.01 -20.87 -3.94
N SER A 118 24.31 -19.90 -4.57
CA SER A 118 24.46 -18.46 -4.31
C SER A 118 23.45 -17.89 -3.30
N LEU A 119 22.45 -18.66 -2.88
CA LEU A 119 21.47 -18.17 -1.92
C LEU A 119 21.92 -18.42 -0.48
N PRO A 120 21.55 -17.52 0.48
CA PRO A 120 21.77 -17.75 1.90
C PRO A 120 21.17 -19.09 2.30
N ARG A 121 21.95 -19.94 2.97
CA ARG A 121 21.46 -21.25 3.43
C ARG A 121 20.35 -21.06 4.46
N ILE A 122 19.10 -21.30 4.05
CA ILE A 122 17.99 -21.47 4.98
C ILE A 122 18.12 -22.90 5.54
N GLU A 123 18.93 -23.05 6.57
CA GLU A 123 19.24 -24.37 7.13
C GLU A 123 18.04 -25.02 7.81
N ARG A 124 17.04 -24.23 8.26
CA ARG A 124 15.91 -24.72 9.03
C ARG A 124 14.66 -23.89 8.71
N ILE A 125 13.61 -24.55 8.25
CA ILE A 125 12.29 -23.96 8.11
C ILE A 125 11.38 -24.59 9.15
N TYR A 126 10.78 -23.77 10.01
CA TYR A 126 9.78 -24.20 10.97
C TYR A 126 8.41 -23.81 10.46
N LEU A 127 7.58 -24.80 10.10
CA LEU A 127 6.17 -24.58 9.85
C LEU A 127 5.42 -24.64 11.17
N ALA A 128 4.62 -23.64 11.45
CA ALA A 128 3.85 -23.59 12.67
C ALA A 128 2.36 -23.39 12.41
N HIS A 129 1.57 -24.04 13.23
CA HIS A 129 0.15 -23.77 13.40
C HIS A 129 -0.05 -23.22 14.81
N ILE A 130 -0.58 -22.01 14.92
CA ILE A 130 -0.92 -21.39 16.19
C ILE A 130 -2.42 -21.37 16.33
N LYS A 131 -2.94 -21.93 17.44
CA LYS A 131 -4.36 -21.85 17.80
C LYS A 131 -4.53 -21.01 19.05
N PHE A 132 -5.55 -20.18 19.08
CA PHE A 132 -5.92 -19.35 20.22
C PHE A 132 -7.41 -19.03 20.22
N ASP A 133 -7.90 -18.58 21.37
CA ASP A 133 -9.27 -18.09 21.50
C ASP A 133 -9.29 -16.58 21.31
N GLU A 134 -10.02 -16.10 20.33
CA GLU A 134 -10.16 -14.67 20.01
C GLU A 134 -10.79 -13.85 21.12
N THR A 135 -11.53 -14.48 22.04
CA THR A 135 -12.12 -13.78 23.18
C THR A 135 -11.11 -13.51 24.30
N VAL A 136 -9.95 -14.17 24.27
CA VAL A 136 -8.92 -14.08 25.31
C VAL A 136 -7.63 -13.48 24.77
N CYS A 137 -7.36 -13.68 23.47
CA CYS A 137 -6.14 -13.17 22.83
C CYS A 137 -6.49 -12.04 21.87
N GLU A 138 -5.91 -10.89 22.11
CA GLU A 138 -6.05 -9.72 21.25
C GLU A 138 -4.85 -9.62 20.29
N LEU A 139 -5.14 -9.47 18.99
CA LEU A 139 -4.13 -9.12 18.01
C LEU A 139 -4.21 -7.61 17.75
N THR A 140 -3.08 -6.95 17.85
CA THR A 140 -2.97 -5.49 17.62
C THR A 140 -2.36 -5.24 16.25
N ARG A 141 -2.92 -4.32 15.47
CA ARG A 141 -2.40 -3.93 14.16
C ARG A 141 -1.24 -2.99 14.32
N ILE A 142 -0.05 -3.35 13.81
CA ILE A 142 1.10 -2.44 13.70
C ILE A 142 1.08 -1.73 12.35
N ASP A 143 0.89 -2.47 11.26
CA ASP A 143 0.69 -1.91 9.92
C ASP A 143 -0.51 -2.57 9.22
N GLY A 144 -1.10 -1.85 8.27
CA GLY A 144 -2.27 -2.29 7.52
C GLY A 144 -3.61 -1.90 8.14
N ASN A 145 -3.64 -0.95 9.08
CA ASN A 145 -4.88 -0.54 9.76
C ASN A 145 -5.97 -0.07 8.77
N HIS A 146 -5.68 0.88 7.88
CA HIS A 146 -6.65 1.34 6.87
C HIS A 146 -7.08 0.20 5.94
N ARG A 147 -6.14 -0.67 5.57
CA ARG A 147 -6.40 -1.83 4.72
C ARG A 147 -7.37 -2.82 5.37
N LEU A 148 -7.11 -3.23 6.62
CA LEU A 148 -7.98 -4.15 7.35
C LEU A 148 -9.31 -3.52 7.77
N SER A 149 -9.34 -2.22 8.05
CA SER A 149 -10.58 -1.53 8.45
C SER A 149 -11.60 -1.37 7.31
N ALA A 150 -11.18 -1.54 6.06
CA ALA A 150 -12.10 -1.53 4.91
C ALA A 150 -12.83 -2.87 4.69
N ALA A 151 -12.54 -3.91 5.50
CA ALA A 151 -13.07 -5.26 5.30
C ALA A 151 -14.60 -5.36 5.31
N ASP A 152 -15.26 -4.51 6.10
CA ASP A 152 -16.72 -4.50 6.19
C ASP A 152 -17.40 -4.03 4.90
N GLU A 153 -16.70 -3.22 4.11
CA GLU A 153 -17.18 -2.65 2.83
C GLU A 153 -16.75 -3.48 1.61
N VAL A 154 -15.91 -4.53 1.83
CA VAL A 154 -15.44 -5.41 0.76
C VAL A 154 -16.37 -6.62 0.62
N THR A 155 -16.89 -6.81 -0.59
CA THR A 155 -17.88 -7.86 -0.88
C THR A 155 -17.27 -9.25 -0.90
N THR A 156 -16.09 -9.39 -1.47
CA THR A 156 -15.41 -10.70 -1.66
C THR A 156 -14.30 -10.89 -0.64
N ASP A 157 -14.29 -12.03 0.03
CA ASP A 157 -13.14 -12.42 0.87
C ASP A 157 -12.00 -12.94 -0.02
N PHE A 158 -10.77 -12.67 0.39
CA PHE A 158 -9.57 -13.13 -0.28
C PHE A 158 -8.46 -13.41 0.73
N THR A 159 -7.42 -14.08 0.28
CA THR A 159 -6.27 -14.42 1.12
C THR A 159 -5.19 -13.35 0.97
N LEU A 160 -4.64 -12.89 2.09
CA LEU A 160 -3.56 -11.91 2.12
C LEU A 160 -2.38 -12.37 2.99
N PRO A 161 -1.16 -11.87 2.73
CA PRO A 161 0.00 -12.16 3.56
C PRO A 161 -0.07 -11.42 4.90
N PHE A 162 0.37 -12.09 5.97
CA PHE A 162 0.48 -11.50 7.30
C PHE A 162 1.81 -11.85 7.97
N CYS A 163 2.27 -10.96 8.84
CA CYS A 163 3.34 -11.17 9.80
C CYS A 163 2.77 -10.93 11.22
N LEU A 164 2.72 -11.97 12.03
CA LEU A 164 2.31 -11.87 13.43
C LEU A 164 3.55 -11.90 14.33
N LEU A 165 3.87 -10.76 14.95
CA LEU A 165 4.91 -10.63 15.95
C LEU A 165 4.43 -11.21 17.29
N LEU A 166 5.26 -12.06 17.86
CA LEU A 166 4.98 -12.79 19.09
C LEU A 166 5.88 -12.26 20.20
N PHE A 167 5.39 -11.24 20.93
CA PHE A 167 6.13 -10.67 22.02
C PHE A 167 5.99 -11.52 23.30
N ARG A 168 7.02 -11.51 24.13
CA ARG A 168 7.03 -12.30 25.37
C ARG A 168 5.94 -11.83 26.33
N ASN A 169 5.81 -10.52 26.46
CA ASN A 169 4.93 -9.88 27.44
C ASN A 169 4.49 -8.48 26.95
N PRO A 170 3.52 -7.84 27.63
CA PRO A 170 3.02 -6.50 27.28
C PRO A 170 4.10 -5.42 27.24
N SER A 171 5.07 -5.43 28.15
CA SER A 171 6.12 -4.41 28.19
C SER A 171 7.01 -4.44 26.95
N GLU A 172 7.36 -5.64 26.48
CA GLU A 172 8.12 -5.81 25.25
C GLU A 172 7.29 -5.35 24.03
N ASN A 173 6.01 -5.70 24.00
CA ASN A 173 5.09 -5.29 22.94
C ASN A 173 5.01 -3.75 22.85
N ASP A 174 4.75 -3.07 23.96
CA ASP A 174 4.63 -1.61 23.99
C ASP A 174 5.91 -0.91 23.52
N GLN A 175 7.05 -1.41 23.97
CA GLN A 175 8.35 -0.85 23.60
C GLN A 175 8.62 -0.98 22.09
N PHE A 176 8.44 -2.16 21.53
CA PHE A 176 8.88 -2.45 20.17
C PHE A 176 7.83 -2.15 19.10
N THR A 177 6.53 -2.23 19.41
CA THR A 177 5.46 -1.86 18.47
C THR A 177 5.61 -0.41 18.00
N ARG A 178 5.91 0.53 18.91
CA ARG A 178 6.13 1.94 18.57
C ARG A 178 7.35 2.12 17.65
N ALA A 179 8.46 1.43 17.97
CA ALA A 179 9.67 1.52 17.17
C ALA A 179 9.47 0.92 15.77
N ILE A 180 8.81 -0.24 15.66
CA ILE A 180 8.51 -0.90 14.38
C ILE A 180 7.58 -0.02 13.53
N PHE A 181 6.49 0.49 14.12
CA PHE A 181 5.57 1.40 13.44
C PHE A 181 6.29 2.65 12.90
N HIS A 182 7.12 3.27 13.74
CA HIS A 182 7.91 4.44 13.34
C HIS A 182 8.86 4.09 12.18
N ASN A 183 9.59 2.98 12.27
CA ASN A 183 10.54 2.58 11.24
C ASN A 183 9.85 2.25 9.89
N ILE A 184 8.69 1.62 9.93
CA ILE A 184 7.92 1.33 8.72
C ILE A 184 7.48 2.63 8.05
N ASN A 185 6.94 3.59 8.82
CA ASN A 185 6.35 4.80 8.26
C ASN A 185 7.38 5.91 7.99
N ALA A 186 8.40 6.09 8.84
CA ALA A 186 9.35 7.18 8.72
C ALA A 186 10.42 6.94 7.65
N LYS A 187 10.69 5.68 7.29
CA LYS A 187 11.71 5.33 6.28
C LYS A 187 11.15 5.04 4.89
N GLN A 188 9.84 5.06 4.72
CA GLN A 188 9.25 5.01 3.40
C GLN A 188 9.48 6.36 2.72
N ILE A 189 10.28 6.36 1.65
CA ILE A 189 10.37 7.51 0.74
C ILE A 189 9.17 7.36 -0.20
N PRO A 190 8.15 8.23 -0.11
CA PRO A 190 7.05 8.21 -1.06
C PRO A 190 7.63 8.41 -2.47
N LEU A 191 7.20 7.61 -3.44
CA LEU A 191 7.43 7.94 -4.84
C LEU A 191 6.93 9.37 -5.06
N LYS A 192 7.77 10.21 -5.69
CA LYS A 192 7.31 11.54 -6.05
C LYS A 192 6.09 11.41 -6.95
N LEU A 193 5.07 12.21 -6.68
CA LEU A 193 3.81 12.17 -7.43
C LEU A 193 4.06 12.15 -8.95
N GLU A 194 4.96 12.99 -9.44
CA GLU A 194 5.32 13.07 -10.87
C GLU A 194 5.93 11.78 -11.40
N GLU A 195 6.79 11.10 -10.64
CA GLU A 195 7.40 9.83 -11.05
C GLU A 195 6.35 8.71 -11.14
N ASN A 196 5.42 8.68 -10.19
CA ASN A 196 4.33 7.71 -10.21
C ASN A 196 3.37 7.97 -11.38
N LEU A 197 2.95 9.21 -11.57
CA LEU A 197 2.08 9.60 -12.68
C LEU A 197 2.74 9.35 -14.04
N LYS A 198 4.05 9.61 -14.17
CA LYS A 198 4.82 9.29 -15.36
C LYS A 198 4.69 7.80 -15.72
N VAL A 199 4.92 6.90 -14.76
CA VAL A 199 4.79 5.45 -14.98
C VAL A 199 3.39 5.09 -15.44
N ILE A 200 2.35 5.62 -14.79
CA ILE A 200 0.96 5.35 -15.15
C ILE A 200 0.64 5.84 -16.57
N LEU A 201 1.02 7.08 -16.89
CA LEU A 201 0.64 7.72 -18.14
C LEU A 201 1.51 7.31 -19.35
N GLU A 202 2.76 6.88 -19.14
CA GLU A 202 3.67 6.48 -20.23
C GLU A 202 3.74 4.97 -20.46
N SER A 203 3.04 4.15 -19.67
CA SER A 203 3.09 2.69 -19.77
C SER A 203 1.77 2.08 -20.28
N PRO A 204 1.37 2.27 -21.56
CA PRO A 204 0.09 1.79 -22.08
C PRO A 204 -0.03 0.26 -22.13
N LYS A 205 1.10 -0.47 -22.09
CA LYS A 205 1.11 -1.93 -22.01
C LYS A 205 0.69 -2.46 -20.65
N VAL A 206 0.92 -1.68 -19.59
CA VAL A 206 0.58 -2.03 -18.19
C VAL A 206 -0.76 -1.41 -17.82
N PHE A 207 -0.92 -0.13 -18.10
CA PHE A 207 -2.14 0.64 -17.86
C PHE A 207 -2.78 0.97 -19.21
N SER A 208 -3.64 0.07 -19.73
CA SER A 208 -4.33 0.31 -20.99
C SER A 208 -5.27 1.51 -20.90
N ASP A 209 -5.66 2.07 -22.05
CA ASP A 209 -6.63 3.16 -22.08
C ASP A 209 -7.98 2.75 -21.45
N ASP A 210 -8.39 1.50 -21.67
CA ASP A 210 -9.60 0.92 -21.07
C ASP A 210 -9.45 0.80 -19.55
N THR A 211 -8.29 0.37 -19.05
CA THR A 211 -7.97 0.34 -17.61
C THR A 211 -8.05 1.73 -17.01
N LEU A 212 -7.47 2.75 -17.65
CA LEU A 212 -7.51 4.12 -17.12
C LEU A 212 -8.94 4.67 -17.01
N VAL A 213 -9.83 4.31 -17.97
CA VAL A 213 -11.21 4.79 -17.94
C VAL A 213 -12.06 4.06 -16.90
N ARG A 214 -11.91 2.73 -16.80
CA ARG A 214 -12.82 1.88 -16.01
C ARG A 214 -12.41 1.64 -14.58
N ASP A 215 -11.09 1.65 -14.30
CA ASP A 215 -10.63 1.38 -12.93
C ASP A 215 -10.93 2.58 -12.03
N PRO A 216 -11.63 2.37 -10.90
CA PRO A 216 -11.98 3.43 -9.96
C PRO A 216 -10.80 4.22 -9.39
N SER A 217 -9.58 3.63 -9.43
CA SER A 217 -8.36 4.30 -8.97
C SER A 217 -7.88 5.40 -9.90
N PHE A 218 -8.33 5.41 -11.16
CA PHE A 218 -7.88 6.35 -12.19
C PHE A 218 -9.02 7.23 -12.72
N GLY A 219 -9.84 6.71 -13.60
CA GLY A 219 -10.94 7.43 -14.24
C GLY A 219 -10.50 8.29 -15.43
N TRP A 220 -11.47 8.94 -16.05
CA TRP A 220 -11.30 9.74 -17.27
C TRP A 220 -10.21 10.80 -17.20
N LYS A 221 -9.94 11.39 -16.04
CA LYS A 221 -8.88 12.40 -15.89
C LYS A 221 -7.49 11.86 -16.26
N TYR A 222 -7.20 10.60 -15.96
CA TYR A 222 -5.92 9.96 -16.32
C TYR A 222 -5.85 9.65 -17.81
N TYR A 223 -6.93 9.14 -18.38
CA TYR A 223 -7.01 8.87 -19.82
C TYR A 223 -6.82 10.14 -20.64
N LEU A 224 -7.57 11.20 -20.33
CA LEU A 224 -7.50 12.48 -21.04
C LEU A 224 -6.14 13.14 -20.89
N ALA A 225 -5.53 13.08 -19.69
CA ALA A 225 -4.17 13.55 -19.46
C ALA A 225 -3.16 12.81 -20.32
N ARG A 226 -3.23 11.48 -20.38
CA ARG A 226 -2.37 10.64 -21.26
C ARG A 226 -2.49 11.06 -22.71
N LYS A 227 -3.70 11.09 -23.23
CA LYS A 227 -3.95 11.44 -24.64
C LYS A 227 -3.45 12.82 -24.97
N THR A 228 -3.71 13.80 -24.10
CA THR A 228 -3.23 15.17 -24.27
C THR A 228 -1.70 15.22 -24.30
N LEU A 229 -1.03 14.53 -23.35
CA LEU A 229 0.43 14.49 -23.28
C LEU A 229 1.09 13.82 -24.50
N GLN A 230 0.41 12.80 -25.09
CA GLN A 230 0.86 12.14 -26.33
C GLN A 230 0.71 13.02 -27.56
N ASP A 231 -0.32 13.86 -27.58
CA ASP A 231 -0.69 14.70 -28.71
C ASP A 231 -0.05 16.08 -28.74
N ILE A 232 0.49 16.55 -27.60
CA ILE A 232 1.11 17.88 -27.50
C ILE A 232 2.61 17.79 -27.80
N ASP A 233 3.05 18.53 -28.79
CA ASP A 233 4.46 18.87 -28.94
C ASP A 233 4.78 20.14 -28.15
N PHE A 234 5.43 19.97 -27.00
CA PHE A 234 5.78 21.06 -26.10
C PHE A 234 6.83 22.04 -26.65
N THR A 235 7.42 21.76 -27.81
CA THR A 235 8.28 22.73 -28.49
C THR A 235 7.50 23.95 -28.98
N TYR A 236 6.20 23.79 -29.22
CA TYR A 236 5.29 24.89 -29.60
C TYR A 236 4.72 25.66 -28.38
N PHE A 237 5.02 25.21 -27.17
CA PHE A 237 4.53 25.77 -25.92
C PHE A 237 5.67 26.02 -24.92
N PRO A 238 6.70 26.82 -25.27
CA PRO A 238 7.89 26.99 -24.45
C PRO A 238 7.60 27.65 -23.09
N ALA A 239 6.69 28.61 -23.04
CA ALA A 239 6.33 29.27 -21.78
C ALA A 239 5.60 28.29 -20.87
N ILE A 240 4.53 27.62 -21.32
CA ILE A 240 3.85 26.59 -20.54
C ILE A 240 4.81 25.50 -20.08
N ASN A 241 5.64 24.97 -20.98
CA ASN A 241 6.61 23.92 -20.66
C ASN A 241 7.60 24.34 -19.57
N SER A 242 8.04 25.59 -19.57
CA SER A 242 8.90 26.16 -18.53
C SER A 242 8.22 26.12 -17.15
N TYR A 243 6.94 26.45 -17.09
CA TYR A 243 6.18 26.50 -15.84
C TYR A 243 5.85 25.11 -15.29
N ILE A 244 5.43 24.16 -16.16
CA ILE A 244 4.98 22.83 -15.73
C ILE A 244 6.11 21.80 -15.69
N ARG A 245 7.34 22.16 -16.00
CA ARG A 245 8.48 21.24 -16.19
C ARG A 245 8.66 20.20 -15.09
N GLN A 246 8.42 20.58 -13.83
CA GLN A 246 8.59 19.73 -12.66
C GLN A 246 7.28 19.05 -12.20
N ALA A 247 6.15 19.40 -12.81
CA ALA A 247 4.81 18.98 -12.42
C ALA A 247 3.93 18.69 -13.64
N LYS A 248 4.52 18.18 -14.73
CA LYS A 248 3.87 18.04 -16.04
C LYS A 248 2.71 17.07 -16.01
N TYR A 249 2.91 15.93 -15.36
CA TYR A 249 1.89 14.87 -15.31
C TYR A 249 0.77 15.23 -14.34
N SER A 250 1.10 15.71 -13.14
CA SER A 250 0.10 16.16 -12.17
C SER A 250 -0.71 17.34 -12.71
N PHE A 251 -0.08 18.29 -13.39
CA PHE A 251 -0.79 19.41 -13.99
C PHE A 251 -1.95 18.96 -14.89
N PHE A 252 -1.72 18.01 -15.81
CA PHE A 252 -2.77 17.57 -16.72
C PHE A 252 -3.81 16.70 -16.02
N VAL A 253 -3.42 15.83 -15.08
CA VAL A 253 -4.37 15.02 -14.30
C VAL A 253 -5.28 15.93 -13.45
N ASP A 254 -4.72 16.93 -12.81
CA ASP A 254 -5.47 17.86 -11.97
C ASP A 254 -6.34 18.79 -12.81
N LEU A 255 -5.85 19.27 -13.95
CA LEU A 255 -6.62 20.10 -14.90
C LEU A 255 -7.86 19.33 -15.36
N PHE A 256 -7.72 18.11 -15.87
CA PHE A 256 -8.87 17.33 -16.31
C PHE A 256 -9.78 16.93 -15.15
N GLY A 257 -9.24 16.59 -13.98
CA GLY A 257 -10.02 16.33 -12.78
C GLY A 257 -10.90 17.51 -12.40
N PHE A 258 -10.36 18.73 -12.48
CA PHE A 258 -11.09 19.95 -12.21
C PHE A 258 -12.16 20.26 -13.28
N LEU A 259 -11.80 20.13 -14.57
CA LEU A 259 -12.72 20.39 -15.68
C LEU A 259 -13.91 19.43 -15.71
N LEU A 260 -13.68 18.15 -15.46
CA LEU A 260 -14.72 17.12 -15.37
C LEU A 260 -15.66 17.37 -14.17
N LYS A 261 -15.06 17.66 -13.00
CA LYS A 261 -15.83 17.97 -11.79
C LYS A 261 -16.77 19.16 -11.96
N ASN A 262 -16.34 20.18 -12.73
CA ASN A 262 -17.15 21.38 -13.00
C ASN A 262 -17.97 21.29 -14.29
N GLN A 263 -18.06 20.10 -14.91
CA GLN A 263 -18.79 19.87 -16.15
C GLN A 263 -18.38 20.79 -17.31
N SER A 264 -17.16 21.31 -17.30
CA SER A 264 -16.61 22.17 -18.35
C SER A 264 -16.18 21.39 -19.59
N VAL A 265 -15.94 20.10 -19.43
CA VAL A 265 -15.66 19.14 -20.52
C VAL A 265 -16.44 17.84 -20.24
N GLU A 266 -16.64 17.06 -21.30
CA GLU A 266 -17.29 15.76 -21.20
C GLU A 266 -16.27 14.62 -21.09
N GLU A 267 -16.73 13.46 -20.63
CA GLU A 267 -15.94 12.21 -20.53
C GLU A 267 -15.75 11.58 -21.92
N ASN A 268 -15.11 12.30 -22.83
CA ASN A 268 -14.79 11.83 -24.19
C ASN A 268 -13.60 12.62 -24.78
N ASP A 269 -13.14 12.20 -25.96
CA ASP A 269 -11.97 12.79 -26.62
C ASP A 269 -12.14 14.24 -27.07
N SER A 270 -13.37 14.79 -27.14
CA SER A 270 -13.60 16.21 -27.44
C SER A 270 -12.95 17.13 -26.41
N ALA A 271 -12.83 16.65 -25.16
CA ALA A 271 -12.14 17.36 -24.08
C ALA A 271 -10.68 17.66 -24.43
N ILE A 272 -9.98 16.76 -25.11
CA ILE A 272 -8.59 16.91 -25.52
C ILE A 272 -8.47 18.08 -26.50
N THR A 273 -9.31 18.10 -27.52
CA THR A 273 -9.33 19.16 -28.54
C THR A 273 -9.60 20.54 -27.91
N LYS A 274 -10.58 20.59 -26.98
CA LYS A 274 -10.94 21.81 -26.27
C LYS A 274 -9.77 22.33 -25.42
N VAL A 275 -9.10 21.45 -24.66
CA VAL A 275 -7.95 21.83 -23.83
C VAL A 275 -6.78 22.28 -24.68
N LYS A 276 -6.47 21.58 -25.79
CA LYS A 276 -5.37 21.96 -26.69
C LYS A 276 -5.59 23.36 -27.29
N ALA A 277 -6.80 23.69 -27.72
CA ALA A 277 -7.13 25.03 -28.24
C ALA A 277 -6.89 26.12 -27.18
N GLN A 278 -7.23 25.85 -25.93
CA GLN A 278 -7.04 26.81 -24.83
C GLN A 278 -5.57 26.95 -24.40
N LEU A 279 -4.76 25.88 -24.52
CA LEU A 279 -3.33 25.99 -24.23
C LEU A 279 -2.63 26.97 -25.20
N VAL A 280 -3.08 27.08 -26.44
CA VAL A 280 -2.58 28.10 -27.40
C VAL A 280 -2.83 29.49 -26.87
N GLU A 281 -4.02 29.77 -26.37
CA GLU A 281 -4.35 31.11 -25.81
C GLU A 281 -3.62 31.39 -24.49
N VAL A 282 -3.41 30.34 -23.66
CA VAL A 282 -2.60 30.47 -22.44
C VAL A 282 -1.14 30.78 -22.77
N GLU A 283 -0.55 30.07 -23.75
CA GLU A 283 0.82 30.31 -24.20
C GLU A 283 1.01 31.76 -24.62
N LYS A 284 0.11 32.31 -25.49
CA LYS A 284 0.15 33.71 -25.91
C LYS A 284 0.09 34.68 -24.72
N ALA A 285 -0.85 34.44 -23.80
CA ALA A 285 -0.99 35.30 -22.61
C ALA A 285 0.25 35.25 -21.70
N LEU A 286 0.92 34.12 -21.57
CA LEU A 286 2.15 33.99 -20.80
C LEU A 286 3.32 34.71 -21.44
N VAL A 287 3.45 34.65 -22.77
CA VAL A 287 4.50 35.34 -23.51
C VAL A 287 4.29 36.85 -23.43
N GLU A 288 3.05 37.34 -23.56
CA GLU A 288 2.72 38.78 -23.51
C GLU A 288 2.86 39.39 -22.11
N SER A 289 2.74 38.59 -21.05
CA SER A 289 2.72 39.10 -19.67
C SER A 289 4.09 39.28 -19.04
N GLU A 290 5.19 38.88 -19.69
CA GLU A 290 6.57 38.90 -19.16
C GLU A 290 6.73 38.29 -17.74
N ILE A 291 5.80 37.42 -17.33
CA ILE A 291 5.79 36.81 -15.99
C ILE A 291 6.95 35.82 -15.89
N THR A 292 7.88 36.05 -14.96
CA THR A 292 8.99 35.12 -14.68
C THR A 292 8.52 33.89 -13.89
N ALA A 293 8.96 32.70 -14.32
CA ALA A 293 8.59 31.43 -13.73
C ALA A 293 9.06 31.28 -12.27
N THR A 294 8.12 31.34 -11.35
CA THR A 294 8.29 30.89 -9.95
C THR A 294 7.32 29.79 -9.61
N THR A 295 7.63 28.96 -8.60
CA THR A 295 6.80 27.81 -8.17
C THR A 295 5.34 28.17 -7.85
N THR A 296 5.04 29.43 -7.56
CA THR A 296 3.69 29.94 -7.27
C THR A 296 2.80 30.01 -8.53
N ASN A 297 3.37 29.92 -9.71
CA ASN A 297 2.68 30.23 -10.96
C ASN A 297 1.96 29.04 -11.60
N ILE A 298 2.20 27.79 -11.14
CA ILE A 298 1.47 26.61 -11.64
C ILE A 298 -0.04 26.74 -11.34
N ALA A 299 -0.39 27.23 -10.15
CA ALA A 299 -1.77 27.51 -9.79
C ALA A 299 -2.40 28.62 -10.64
N VAL A 300 -1.60 29.63 -11.05
CA VAL A 300 -2.04 30.73 -11.91
C VAL A 300 -2.30 30.25 -13.33
N ILE A 301 -1.48 29.33 -13.86
CA ILE A 301 -1.69 28.76 -15.19
C ILE A 301 -2.95 27.88 -15.20
N GLY A 302 -3.14 27.07 -14.15
CA GLY A 302 -4.38 26.31 -13.96
C GLY A 302 -5.61 27.22 -13.87
N ALA A 303 -5.50 28.34 -13.17
CA ALA A 303 -6.57 29.32 -13.05
C ALA A 303 -6.83 30.08 -14.37
N LEU A 304 -5.78 30.43 -15.13
CA LEU A 304 -5.92 31.08 -16.45
C LEU A 304 -6.49 30.13 -17.50
N ALA A 305 -6.03 28.87 -17.51
CA ALA A 305 -6.59 27.82 -18.36
C ALA A 305 -8.07 27.60 -18.02
N TYR A 306 -8.41 27.54 -16.74
CA TYR A 306 -9.79 27.44 -16.27
C TYR A 306 -10.64 28.65 -16.65
N TYR A 307 -10.17 29.88 -16.38
CA TYR A 307 -10.91 31.11 -16.69
C TYR A 307 -11.23 31.20 -18.19
N LYS A 308 -10.28 30.84 -19.06
CA LYS A 308 -10.49 30.84 -20.51
C LYS A 308 -11.32 29.65 -21.03
N LEU A 309 -11.43 28.56 -20.25
CA LEU A 309 -12.27 27.42 -20.59
C LEU A 309 -13.74 27.60 -20.18
N THR A 310 -14.01 28.49 -19.23
CA THR A 310 -15.36 28.73 -18.68
C THR A 310 -16.03 30.00 -19.20
N ASN A 311 -15.29 30.90 -19.85
CA ASN A 311 -15.76 32.10 -20.53
C ASN A 311 -15.46 32.05 -22.03
#